data_925cec27a7a9c7fe758fa3310aca96c9
#
_entry.id   925cec27a7a9c7fe758fa3310aca96c9
#
_cell.length_a   1.000
_cell.length_b   1.000
_cell.length_c   1.000
_cell.angle_alpha   90.00
_cell.angle_beta   90.00
_cell.angle_gamma   90.00
#
_symmetry.space_group_name_H-M   'P 1'
#
loop_
_entity.id
_entity.type
_entity.pdbx_description
1 polymer ?
#
loop_
_entity_poly.entity_id
_entity_poly.type
_entity_poly.pdbx_seq_one_letter_code
_entity_poly.pdbx_strand_id
1 'polypeptide(L)'
;MNIPAKPNGKTIRVATDVGGTFTDLVYFETDSTTGRQIVRTAKVDTTPPNYEKGVLDVLDKAGVSAAEVSFFAHGTTVVINALTERKGVVTALITTEGFRDVLEIARGNRPDFFNLLYEKPAAFVPRFLRRELPGRVQYTGKELAPLDLSGLPAILADFQREGVEAIAICLLHSYANPSHEEAVVAEIKRLWPEVSVVASHQITREWREYERTSTAVLSAYVQPIAGRYLERLQAGLAGRNFGGQLYVMQSNCGVDSMSATRQIPITMVESGPASGFWGAAELGRIINRPNVLALDIGGTTAKCSLIENGHVKIMTDYWIGRSRKTSGYPIMVPVVDLVEIGNGGGSIAWVDDFGKLHVGPRSAGAMPGPASYGRGGTEATTTDANLALGRIDKDYFCGGAISADMKAVDTALGRIADRLGIDRIEAARGIVRIANSNMINALKLVSLNRGYDPRDFTLVAFGGGGGMHAVALASELGIRNVVVPRGASVFSAWGMMMSDLRRDYFVTRLADLRQGAAAGIEAVFAE
;
A
#
# COMPACT_ATOMS: atom_id res chain seq x y z
N MET A 1 24.87 -2.58 2.06
CA MET A 1 25.15 -3.80 2.89
C MET A 1 26.17 -4.69 2.17
N ASN A 2 27.30 -4.99 2.83
CA ASN A 2 28.25 -5.98 2.31
C ASN A 2 27.71 -7.38 2.56
N ILE A 3 27.25 -8.07 1.52
CA ILE A 3 26.78 -9.45 1.58
C ILE A 3 27.95 -10.36 1.22
N PRO A 4 28.31 -11.37 2.03
CA PRO A 4 29.42 -12.27 1.73
C PRO A 4 29.14 -13.08 0.45
N ALA A 5 30.12 -13.16 -0.44
CA ALA A 5 30.06 -13.97 -1.66
C ALA A 5 29.98 -15.47 -1.33
N LYS A 6 29.09 -16.21 -2.02
CA LYS A 6 29.01 -17.68 -1.92
C LYS A 6 30.09 -18.37 -2.76
N PRO A 7 30.36 -19.68 -2.52
CA PRO A 7 31.47 -20.41 -3.13
C PRO A 7 31.52 -20.45 -4.67
N ASN A 8 30.40 -20.21 -5.35
CA ASN A 8 30.27 -20.28 -6.82
C ASN A 8 30.60 -18.96 -7.55
N GLY A 9 31.13 -17.96 -6.88
CA GLY A 9 31.49 -16.69 -7.53
C GLY A 9 30.30 -15.85 -8.01
N LYS A 10 29.04 -16.21 -7.65
CA LYS A 10 27.83 -15.48 -8.01
C LYS A 10 27.03 -15.11 -6.77
N THR A 11 26.45 -13.92 -6.77
CA THR A 11 25.52 -13.46 -5.75
C THR A 11 24.16 -13.17 -6.39
N ILE A 12 23.10 -13.80 -5.89
CA ILE A 12 21.73 -13.56 -6.36
C ILE A 12 20.98 -12.76 -5.31
N ARG A 13 20.41 -11.64 -5.73
CA ARG A 13 19.48 -10.82 -4.95
C ARG A 13 18.13 -10.84 -5.65
N VAL A 14 17.05 -11.01 -4.91
CA VAL A 14 15.67 -11.16 -5.41
C VAL A 14 14.77 -10.11 -4.79
N ALA A 15 13.87 -9.56 -5.57
CA ALA A 15 12.69 -8.87 -5.06
C ALA A 15 11.43 -9.43 -5.69
N THR A 16 10.38 -9.59 -4.88
CA THR A 16 9.05 -9.99 -5.33
C THR A 16 8.00 -8.99 -4.89
N ASP A 17 7.05 -8.67 -5.77
CA ASP A 17 5.91 -7.82 -5.47
C ASP A 17 4.62 -8.58 -5.76
N VAL A 18 3.80 -8.79 -4.73
CA VAL A 18 2.49 -9.42 -4.84
C VAL A 18 1.43 -8.33 -5.03
N GLY A 19 1.04 -8.13 -6.28
CA GLY A 19 -0.08 -7.26 -6.63
C GLY A 19 -1.44 -7.99 -6.62
N GLY A 20 -2.51 -7.25 -6.88
CA GLY A 20 -3.87 -7.83 -6.93
C GLY A 20 -4.10 -8.81 -8.09
N THR A 21 -3.31 -8.73 -9.16
CA THR A 21 -3.49 -9.58 -10.37
C THR A 21 -2.28 -10.48 -10.61
N PHE A 22 -1.09 -9.94 -10.47
CA PHE A 22 0.17 -10.63 -10.76
C PHE A 22 1.12 -10.57 -9.57
N THR A 23 1.96 -11.59 -9.47
CA THR A 23 3.15 -11.62 -8.62
C THR A 23 4.36 -11.43 -9.51
N ASP A 24 5.09 -10.35 -9.27
CA ASP A 24 6.24 -9.91 -10.03
C ASP A 24 7.54 -10.33 -9.34
N LEU A 25 8.56 -10.64 -10.14
CA LEU A 25 9.89 -10.94 -9.65
C LEU A 25 10.92 -10.18 -10.47
N VAL A 26 11.88 -9.56 -9.77
CA VAL A 26 13.12 -9.04 -10.33
C VAL A 26 14.28 -9.68 -9.58
N TYR A 27 15.32 -10.13 -10.29
CA TYR A 27 16.53 -10.57 -9.63
C TYR A 27 17.79 -10.05 -10.32
N PHE A 28 18.79 -9.82 -9.50
CA PHE A 28 20.12 -9.41 -9.90
C PHE A 28 21.06 -10.60 -9.71
N GLU A 29 21.69 -11.02 -10.78
CA GLU A 29 22.78 -11.99 -10.78
C GLU A 29 24.08 -11.21 -10.94
N THR A 30 24.90 -11.16 -9.90
CA THR A 30 26.17 -10.45 -9.89
C THR A 30 27.31 -11.46 -9.92
N ASP A 31 28.15 -11.38 -10.92
CA ASP A 31 29.42 -12.12 -10.99
C ASP A 31 30.41 -11.47 -10.03
N SER A 32 30.82 -12.18 -8.99
CA SER A 32 31.73 -11.64 -7.96
C SER A 32 33.16 -11.41 -8.45
N THR A 33 33.55 -12.00 -9.58
CA THR A 33 34.90 -11.85 -10.17
C THR A 33 34.96 -10.58 -11.02
N THR A 34 33.94 -10.35 -11.85
CA THR A 34 33.93 -9.25 -12.82
C THR A 34 33.10 -8.06 -12.36
N GLY A 35 32.29 -8.21 -11.31
CA GLY A 35 31.29 -7.21 -10.86
C GLY A 35 30.14 -7.01 -11.85
N ARG A 36 30.07 -7.78 -12.93
CA ARG A 36 29.03 -7.67 -13.95
C ARG A 36 27.68 -8.09 -13.35
N GLN A 37 26.70 -7.23 -13.50
CA GLN A 37 25.33 -7.48 -13.03
C GLN A 37 24.39 -7.71 -14.21
N ILE A 38 23.57 -8.75 -14.12
CA ILE A 38 22.49 -9.05 -15.06
C ILE A 38 21.17 -8.92 -14.31
N VAL A 39 20.23 -8.15 -14.88
CA VAL A 39 18.88 -7.99 -14.36
C VAL A 39 17.92 -8.88 -15.16
N ARG A 40 17.16 -9.70 -14.46
CA ARG A 40 16.14 -10.57 -15.06
C ARG A 40 14.82 -10.39 -14.34
N THR A 41 13.74 -10.71 -15.03
CA THR A 41 12.37 -10.54 -14.53
C THR A 41 11.53 -11.78 -14.83
N ALA A 42 10.58 -12.05 -13.96
CA ALA A 42 9.53 -13.04 -14.19
C ALA A 42 8.20 -12.53 -13.61
N LYS A 43 7.10 -13.10 -14.06
CA LYS A 43 5.75 -12.74 -13.64
C LYS A 43 4.85 -13.99 -13.69
N VAL A 44 4.01 -14.16 -12.67
CA VAL A 44 2.95 -15.18 -12.60
C VAL A 44 1.64 -14.56 -12.14
N ASP A 45 0.53 -15.25 -12.28
CA ASP A 45 -0.74 -14.84 -11.68
C ASP A 45 -0.62 -14.86 -10.15
N THR A 46 -1.23 -13.89 -9.47
CA THR A 46 -1.38 -13.93 -8.02
C THR A 46 -2.35 -15.04 -7.61
N THR A 47 -2.08 -15.71 -6.51
CA THR A 47 -2.76 -16.95 -6.07
C THR A 47 -3.57 -16.77 -4.77
N PRO A 48 -4.61 -15.90 -4.74
CA PRO A 48 -5.43 -15.76 -3.54
C PRO A 48 -6.20 -17.05 -3.25
N PRO A 49 -6.40 -17.44 -1.98
CA PRO A 49 -5.96 -16.72 -0.76
C PRO A 49 -4.52 -17.05 -0.32
N ASN A 50 -3.80 -17.90 -1.05
CA ASN A 50 -2.46 -18.39 -0.70
C ASN A 50 -1.39 -17.62 -1.49
N TYR A 51 -1.22 -16.34 -1.15
CA TYR A 51 -0.33 -15.44 -1.90
C TYR A 51 1.14 -15.88 -1.89
N GLU A 52 1.59 -16.57 -0.82
CA GLU A 52 2.94 -17.14 -0.73
C GLU A 52 3.24 -18.14 -1.85
N LYS A 53 2.21 -18.84 -2.35
CA LYS A 53 2.37 -19.76 -3.47
C LYS A 53 2.82 -19.04 -4.72
N GLY A 54 2.21 -17.90 -5.06
CA GLY A 54 2.62 -17.09 -6.21
C GLY A 54 4.08 -16.63 -6.13
N VAL A 55 4.58 -16.34 -4.91
CA VAL A 55 5.99 -15.99 -4.69
C VAL A 55 6.90 -17.19 -4.97
N LEU A 56 6.53 -18.37 -4.54
CA LEU A 56 7.29 -19.60 -4.80
C LEU A 56 7.24 -20.01 -6.28
N ASP A 57 6.06 -19.90 -6.90
CA ASP A 57 5.84 -20.22 -8.31
C ASP A 57 6.63 -19.29 -9.25
N VAL A 58 6.76 -18.00 -8.91
CA VAL A 58 7.54 -17.06 -9.73
C VAL A 58 9.05 -17.31 -9.65
N LEU A 59 9.56 -17.80 -8.50
CA LEU A 59 10.94 -18.28 -8.37
C LEU A 59 11.19 -19.49 -9.27
N ASP A 60 10.28 -20.46 -9.26
CA ASP A 60 10.37 -21.66 -10.12
C ASP A 60 10.35 -21.28 -11.60
N LYS A 61 9.42 -20.40 -12.01
CA LYS A 61 9.35 -19.88 -13.39
C LYS A 61 10.64 -19.17 -13.82
N ALA A 62 11.27 -18.45 -12.89
CA ALA A 62 12.52 -17.75 -13.14
C ALA A 62 13.75 -18.69 -13.17
N GLY A 63 13.62 -19.94 -12.73
CA GLY A 63 14.72 -20.89 -12.57
C GLY A 63 15.70 -20.46 -11.46
N VAL A 64 15.22 -19.71 -10.45
CA VAL A 64 16.05 -19.22 -9.35
C VAL A 64 15.93 -20.17 -8.16
N SER A 65 17.06 -20.81 -7.81
CA SER A 65 17.14 -21.63 -6.59
C SER A 65 17.15 -20.73 -5.36
N ALA A 66 16.20 -20.91 -4.44
CA ALA A 66 16.14 -20.16 -3.18
C ALA A 66 17.42 -20.33 -2.35
N ALA A 67 18.09 -21.48 -2.44
CA ALA A 67 19.36 -21.75 -1.75
C ALA A 67 20.52 -20.84 -2.20
N GLU A 68 20.45 -20.30 -3.43
CA GLU A 68 21.47 -19.40 -3.99
C GLU A 68 21.19 -17.92 -3.67
N VAL A 69 19.97 -17.59 -3.22
CA VAL A 69 19.58 -16.21 -2.91
C VAL A 69 20.20 -15.75 -1.61
N SER A 70 20.93 -14.64 -1.66
CA SER A 70 21.57 -14.02 -0.49
C SER A 70 20.71 -12.93 0.17
N PHE A 71 19.88 -12.24 -0.64
CA PHE A 71 19.00 -11.17 -0.21
C PHE A 71 17.65 -11.31 -0.90
N PHE A 72 16.59 -11.25 -0.13
CA PHE A 72 15.21 -11.33 -0.61
C PHE A 72 14.41 -10.16 -0.05
N ALA A 73 13.96 -9.25 -0.92
CA ALA A 73 13.00 -8.21 -0.58
C ALA A 73 11.60 -8.62 -1.04
N HIS A 74 10.60 -8.39 -0.19
CA HIS A 74 9.23 -8.81 -0.47
C HIS A 74 8.25 -7.67 -0.24
N GLY A 75 7.44 -7.34 -1.26
CA GLY A 75 6.31 -6.41 -1.20
C GLY A 75 4.99 -7.15 -1.39
N THR A 76 3.93 -6.62 -0.79
CA THR A 76 2.62 -7.25 -0.84
C THR A 76 1.47 -6.26 -0.66
N THR A 77 0.35 -6.51 -1.32
CA THR A 77 -0.91 -5.77 -1.13
C THR A 77 -1.84 -6.41 -0.11
N VAL A 78 -1.43 -7.47 0.60
CA VAL A 78 -2.29 -8.22 1.54
C VAL A 78 -2.92 -7.31 2.59
N VAL A 79 -2.15 -6.40 3.20
CA VAL A 79 -2.64 -5.49 4.25
C VAL A 79 -3.66 -4.49 3.70
N ILE A 80 -3.32 -3.79 2.62
CA ILE A 80 -4.22 -2.78 2.04
C ILE A 80 -5.51 -3.44 1.52
N ASN A 81 -5.43 -4.62 0.90
CA ASN A 81 -6.61 -5.36 0.44
C ASN A 81 -7.50 -5.80 1.61
N ALA A 82 -6.92 -6.34 2.70
CA ALA A 82 -7.68 -6.74 3.89
C ALA A 82 -8.44 -5.55 4.50
N LEU A 83 -7.85 -4.35 4.49
CA LEU A 83 -8.49 -3.13 4.99
C LEU A 83 -9.59 -2.63 4.06
N THR A 84 -9.32 -2.53 2.76
CA THR A 84 -10.28 -1.96 1.78
C THR A 84 -11.47 -2.88 1.52
N GLU A 85 -11.25 -4.20 1.52
CA GLU A 85 -12.27 -5.22 1.33
C GLU A 85 -12.97 -5.66 2.64
N ARG A 86 -12.56 -5.10 3.78
CA ARG A 86 -13.08 -5.47 5.11
C ARG A 86 -12.97 -6.97 5.42
N LYS A 87 -11.85 -7.58 5.03
CA LYS A 87 -11.55 -9.01 5.20
C LYS A 87 -10.51 -9.28 6.28
N GLY A 88 -10.51 -8.52 7.37
CA GLY A 88 -9.67 -8.75 8.55
C GLY A 88 -10.32 -9.71 9.56
N VAL A 89 -9.76 -9.75 10.76
CA VAL A 89 -10.24 -10.60 11.86
C VAL A 89 -11.21 -9.87 12.78
N VAL A 90 -11.97 -10.61 13.58
CA VAL A 90 -12.81 -10.02 14.64
C VAL A 90 -11.89 -9.35 15.67
N THR A 91 -12.03 -8.03 15.77
CA THR A 91 -11.12 -7.19 16.54
C THR A 91 -11.87 -6.47 17.66
N ALA A 92 -11.27 -6.45 18.86
CA ALA A 92 -11.76 -5.68 20.00
C ALA A 92 -10.83 -4.48 20.29
N LEU A 93 -11.35 -3.52 21.04
CA LEU A 93 -10.61 -2.35 21.52
C LEU A 93 -10.71 -2.25 23.04
N ILE A 94 -9.56 -2.05 23.69
CA ILE A 94 -9.47 -1.63 25.08
C ILE A 94 -8.92 -0.20 25.14
N THR A 95 -9.66 0.68 25.81
CA THR A 95 -9.30 2.10 25.94
C THR A 95 -9.48 2.59 27.37
N THR A 96 -9.10 3.84 27.65
CA THR A 96 -9.32 4.49 28.94
C THR A 96 -10.81 4.73 29.20
N GLU A 97 -11.26 4.56 30.43
CA GLU A 97 -12.63 4.89 30.86
C GLU A 97 -13.04 6.31 30.43
N GLY A 98 -14.25 6.42 29.87
CA GLY A 98 -14.80 7.65 29.27
C GLY A 98 -14.40 7.90 27.81
N PHE A 99 -13.58 7.02 27.17
CA PHE A 99 -13.08 7.22 25.80
C PHE A 99 -13.50 6.13 24.79
N ARG A 100 -14.46 5.28 25.17
CA ARG A 100 -14.97 4.21 24.30
C ARG A 100 -15.48 4.69 22.94
N ASP A 101 -16.03 5.88 22.89
CA ASP A 101 -16.67 6.42 21.70
C ASP A 101 -15.77 7.30 20.83
N VAL A 102 -14.45 7.33 21.09
CA VAL A 102 -13.46 8.07 20.26
C VAL A 102 -13.55 7.68 18.78
N LEU A 103 -13.68 6.38 18.47
CA LEU A 103 -13.84 5.92 17.08
C LEU A 103 -15.19 6.32 16.48
N GLU A 104 -16.20 6.53 17.33
CA GLU A 104 -17.53 6.95 16.91
C GLU A 104 -17.59 8.45 16.65
N ILE A 105 -17.01 9.24 17.53
CA ILE A 105 -16.98 10.71 17.44
C ILE A 105 -16.03 11.16 16.33
N ALA A 106 -14.88 10.49 16.20
CA ALA A 106 -13.79 10.87 15.29
C ALA A 106 -13.37 12.35 15.49
N ARG A 107 -13.23 13.11 14.41
CA ARG A 107 -12.92 14.56 14.48
C ARG A 107 -14.11 15.47 14.20
N GLY A 108 -15.27 14.90 13.90
CA GLY A 108 -16.49 15.67 13.61
C GLY A 108 -16.44 16.50 12.33
N ASN A 109 -15.30 16.55 11.65
CA ASN A 109 -15.12 17.28 10.39
C ASN A 109 -15.55 16.46 9.17
N ARG A 110 -15.86 17.15 8.07
CA ARG A 110 -16.21 16.56 6.78
C ARG A 110 -15.16 16.94 5.74
N PRO A 111 -14.75 16.01 4.83
CA PRO A 111 -13.82 16.33 3.75
C PRO A 111 -14.38 17.40 2.79
N ASP A 112 -15.68 17.38 2.54
CA ASP A 112 -16.42 18.38 1.78
C ASP A 112 -17.55 18.91 2.67
N PHE A 113 -17.41 20.15 3.14
CA PHE A 113 -18.22 20.70 4.22
C PHE A 113 -19.72 20.77 3.87
N PHE A 114 -20.05 21.07 2.63
CA PHE A 114 -21.43 21.21 2.15
C PHE A 114 -21.96 19.97 1.44
N ASN A 115 -21.25 18.84 1.48
CA ASN A 115 -21.70 17.62 0.85
C ASN A 115 -22.80 16.94 1.68
N LEU A 116 -24.02 17.01 1.20
CA LEU A 116 -25.17 16.33 1.84
C LEU A 116 -25.12 14.81 1.71
N LEU A 117 -24.29 14.27 0.81
CA LEU A 117 -24.08 12.84 0.63
C LEU A 117 -22.91 12.31 1.48
N TYR A 118 -22.48 13.07 2.50
CA TYR A 118 -21.44 12.60 3.41
C TYR A 118 -21.92 11.39 4.20
N GLU A 119 -21.12 10.34 4.16
CA GLU A 119 -21.30 9.12 4.93
C GLU A 119 -20.17 8.98 5.94
N LYS A 120 -20.55 8.82 7.21
CA LYS A 120 -19.58 8.54 8.26
C LYS A 120 -18.98 7.16 8.03
N PRO A 121 -17.63 7.02 8.10
CA PRO A 121 -16.99 5.73 7.94
C PRO A 121 -17.47 4.76 9.04
N ALA A 122 -17.90 3.55 8.67
CA ALA A 122 -18.25 2.52 9.63
C ALA A 122 -17.00 2.06 10.41
N ALA A 123 -17.04 2.10 11.73
CA ALA A 123 -15.90 1.69 12.56
C ALA A 123 -15.51 0.22 12.30
N PHE A 124 -14.20 -0.09 12.38
CA PHE A 124 -13.69 -1.45 12.25
C PHE A 124 -13.97 -2.32 13.48
N VAL A 125 -14.14 -1.69 14.63
CA VAL A 125 -14.55 -2.35 15.87
C VAL A 125 -15.95 -1.89 16.23
N PRO A 126 -16.96 -2.77 16.30
CA PRO A 126 -18.31 -2.40 16.72
C PRO A 126 -18.32 -1.98 18.18
N ARG A 127 -19.29 -1.15 18.59
CA ARG A 127 -19.32 -0.53 19.90
C ARG A 127 -19.31 -1.55 21.05
N PHE A 128 -19.95 -2.70 20.89
CA PHE A 128 -20.02 -3.75 21.91
C PHE A 128 -18.68 -4.47 22.16
N LEU A 129 -17.73 -4.39 21.21
CA LEU A 129 -16.36 -4.89 21.36
C LEU A 129 -15.35 -3.80 21.80
N ARG A 130 -15.84 -2.61 22.17
CA ARG A 130 -15.03 -1.55 22.76
C ARG A 130 -15.24 -1.57 24.27
N ARG A 131 -14.18 -1.84 25.02
CA ARG A 131 -14.20 -1.92 26.49
C ARG A 131 -13.23 -0.91 27.08
N GLU A 132 -13.47 -0.55 28.32
CA GLU A 132 -12.76 0.51 29.04
C GLU A 132 -12.12 -0.05 30.29
N LEU A 133 -10.96 0.50 30.65
CA LEU A 133 -10.29 0.23 31.92
C LEU A 133 -10.11 1.55 32.69
N PRO A 134 -10.39 1.54 34.00
CA PRO A 134 -10.08 2.67 34.87
C PRO A 134 -8.58 2.91 34.97
N GLY A 135 -8.18 4.15 35.08
CA GLY A 135 -6.80 4.61 35.14
C GLY A 135 -6.59 5.86 34.29
N ARG A 136 -5.65 6.71 34.67
CA ARG A 136 -5.46 7.98 33.98
C ARG A 136 -4.00 8.44 33.95
N VAL A 137 -3.48 8.64 32.76
CA VAL A 137 -2.22 9.36 32.50
C VAL A 137 -2.55 10.75 31.96
N GLN A 138 -1.80 11.77 32.39
CA GLN A 138 -1.87 13.14 31.91
C GLN A 138 -1.00 13.31 30.65
N TYR A 139 -1.26 14.36 29.87
CA TYR A 139 -0.49 14.68 28.65
C TYR A 139 1.02 14.90 28.91
N THR A 140 1.41 15.21 30.16
CA THR A 140 2.82 15.31 30.57
C THR A 140 3.48 13.97 30.86
N GLY A 141 2.73 12.87 30.83
CA GLY A 141 3.17 11.54 31.25
C GLY A 141 2.99 11.23 32.74
N LYS A 142 2.52 12.20 33.56
CA LYS A 142 2.23 11.96 34.98
C LYS A 142 0.99 11.08 35.14
N GLU A 143 1.09 10.06 35.98
CA GLU A 143 -0.07 9.28 36.39
C GLU A 143 -0.96 10.12 37.33
N LEU A 144 -2.26 10.20 36.99
CA LEU A 144 -3.27 10.88 37.80
C LEU A 144 -4.11 9.89 38.61
N ALA A 145 -4.37 8.71 38.04
CA ALA A 145 -5.05 7.61 38.69
C ALA A 145 -4.38 6.29 38.27
N PRO A 146 -4.13 5.38 39.22
CA PRO A 146 -3.52 4.10 38.93
C PRO A 146 -4.41 3.26 38.00
N LEU A 147 -3.78 2.41 37.19
CA LEU A 147 -4.51 1.46 36.34
C LEU A 147 -5.18 0.39 37.19
N ASP A 148 -6.47 0.17 36.98
CA ASP A 148 -7.20 -0.94 37.58
C ASP A 148 -7.50 -2.02 36.53
N LEU A 149 -6.90 -3.20 36.75
CA LEU A 149 -7.05 -4.39 35.89
C LEU A 149 -8.08 -5.38 36.41
N SER A 150 -8.77 -5.09 37.53
CA SER A 150 -9.70 -6.03 38.17
C SER A 150 -10.84 -6.48 37.25
N GLY A 151 -11.29 -5.60 36.33
CA GLY A 151 -12.32 -5.90 35.34
C GLY A 151 -11.82 -6.64 34.09
N LEU A 152 -10.50 -6.71 33.87
CA LEU A 152 -9.92 -7.25 32.63
C LEU A 152 -10.28 -8.73 32.38
N PRO A 153 -10.26 -9.65 33.37
CA PRO A 153 -10.63 -11.05 33.15
C PRO A 153 -12.07 -11.21 32.59
N ALA A 154 -13.03 -10.43 33.09
CA ALA A 154 -14.40 -10.45 32.60
C ALA A 154 -14.51 -9.91 31.17
N ILE A 155 -13.78 -8.84 30.86
CA ILE A 155 -13.69 -8.27 29.49
C ILE A 155 -13.14 -9.32 28.51
N LEU A 156 -12.07 -10.03 28.87
CA LEU A 156 -11.47 -11.05 28.01
C LEU A 156 -12.40 -12.25 27.82
N ALA A 157 -13.14 -12.67 28.86
CA ALA A 157 -14.14 -13.72 28.75
C ALA A 157 -15.28 -13.33 27.78
N ASP A 158 -15.71 -12.04 27.79
CA ASP A 158 -16.67 -11.53 26.82
C ASP A 158 -16.10 -11.57 25.39
N PHE A 159 -14.87 -11.13 25.19
CA PHE A 159 -14.21 -11.14 23.89
C PHE A 159 -14.04 -12.57 23.35
N GLN A 160 -13.73 -13.54 24.19
CA GLN A 160 -13.65 -14.95 23.80
C GLN A 160 -14.99 -15.48 23.30
N ARG A 161 -16.10 -15.14 23.99
CA ARG A 161 -17.46 -15.54 23.57
C ARG A 161 -17.85 -14.93 22.22
N GLU A 162 -17.38 -13.73 21.94
CA GLU A 162 -17.64 -13.01 20.67
C GLU A 162 -16.65 -13.41 19.55
N GLY A 163 -15.76 -14.37 19.78
CA GLY A 163 -14.83 -14.86 18.76
C GLY A 163 -13.74 -13.86 18.38
N VAL A 164 -13.31 -12.99 19.31
CA VAL A 164 -12.25 -12.03 19.05
C VAL A 164 -10.92 -12.75 18.81
N GLU A 165 -10.23 -12.39 17.74
CA GLU A 165 -8.91 -12.91 17.38
C GLU A 165 -7.79 -11.91 17.63
N ALA A 166 -8.11 -10.60 17.72
CA ALA A 166 -7.13 -9.55 17.95
C ALA A 166 -7.67 -8.45 18.86
N ILE A 167 -6.83 -7.91 19.72
CA ILE A 167 -7.16 -6.82 20.65
C ILE A 167 -6.24 -5.63 20.36
N ALA A 168 -6.84 -4.48 20.04
CA ALA A 168 -6.15 -3.20 20.01
C ALA A 168 -6.22 -2.56 21.41
N ILE A 169 -5.10 -2.01 21.87
CA ILE A 169 -5.01 -1.24 23.11
C ILE A 169 -4.60 0.18 22.75
N CYS A 170 -5.43 1.15 23.12
CA CYS A 170 -5.10 2.56 22.95
C CYS A 170 -5.59 3.35 24.16
N LEU A 171 -4.70 3.55 25.12
CA LEU A 171 -4.98 4.31 26.32
C LEU A 171 -4.61 5.80 26.12
N LEU A 172 -5.32 6.66 26.83
CA LEU A 172 -5.11 8.10 26.73
C LEU A 172 -3.71 8.47 27.20
N HIS A 173 -3.03 9.30 26.39
CA HIS A 173 -1.67 9.80 26.63
C HIS A 173 -0.55 8.74 26.78
N SER A 174 -0.77 7.50 26.30
CA SER A 174 0.28 6.46 26.29
C SER A 174 1.48 6.81 25.41
N TYR A 175 1.37 7.80 24.53
CA TYR A 175 2.51 8.37 23.80
C TYR A 175 3.55 9.04 24.74
N ALA A 176 3.08 9.64 25.84
CA ALA A 176 3.91 10.31 26.83
C ALA A 176 4.39 9.33 27.92
N ASN A 177 3.54 8.38 28.32
CA ASN A 177 3.87 7.32 29.29
C ASN A 177 3.14 6.02 28.93
N PRO A 178 3.83 5.01 28.39
CA PRO A 178 3.24 3.76 27.93
C PRO A 178 2.94 2.74 29.05
N SER A 179 3.33 3.00 30.31
CA SER A 179 3.30 2.01 31.39
C SER A 179 1.94 1.31 31.57
N HIS A 180 0.83 2.04 31.43
CA HIS A 180 -0.51 1.45 31.51
C HIS A 180 -0.78 0.48 30.35
N GLU A 181 -0.44 0.85 29.10
CA GLU A 181 -0.58 -0.07 27.96
C GLU A 181 0.31 -1.31 28.10
N GLU A 182 1.54 -1.14 28.57
CA GLU A 182 2.48 -2.24 28.82
C GLU A 182 1.92 -3.22 29.86
N ALA A 183 1.35 -2.71 30.96
CA ALA A 183 0.72 -3.52 31.99
C ALA A 183 -0.51 -4.28 31.44
N VAL A 184 -1.36 -3.63 30.64
CA VAL A 184 -2.51 -4.30 29.99
C VAL A 184 -2.04 -5.39 29.04
N VAL A 185 -1.02 -5.14 28.20
CA VAL A 185 -0.44 -6.15 27.29
C VAL A 185 0.08 -7.35 28.06
N ALA A 186 0.85 -7.11 29.12
CA ALA A 186 1.43 -8.18 29.94
C ALA A 186 0.34 -9.05 30.56
N GLU A 187 -0.71 -8.44 31.11
CA GLU A 187 -1.80 -9.16 31.76
C GLU A 187 -2.67 -9.91 30.76
N ILE A 188 -2.96 -9.35 29.57
CA ILE A 188 -3.68 -10.07 28.51
C ILE A 188 -2.88 -11.30 28.07
N LYS A 189 -1.57 -11.15 27.82
CA LYS A 189 -0.73 -12.29 27.44
C LYS A 189 -0.62 -13.37 28.51
N ARG A 190 -0.72 -13.00 29.78
CA ARG A 190 -0.77 -13.93 30.89
C ARG A 190 -2.07 -14.71 30.94
N LEU A 191 -3.23 -14.04 30.69
CA LEU A 191 -4.57 -14.63 30.79
C LEU A 191 -5.01 -15.33 29.50
N TRP A 192 -4.56 -14.83 28.34
CA TRP A 192 -4.94 -15.32 27.02
C TRP A 192 -3.76 -15.23 26.05
N PRO A 193 -2.76 -16.16 26.13
CA PRO A 193 -1.51 -16.11 25.36
C PRO A 193 -1.70 -16.13 23.84
N GLU A 194 -2.78 -16.75 23.34
CA GLU A 194 -3.00 -17.01 21.92
C GLU A 194 -3.57 -15.78 21.17
N VAL A 195 -4.18 -14.84 21.89
CA VAL A 195 -4.77 -13.68 21.26
C VAL A 195 -3.71 -12.71 20.75
N SER A 196 -3.95 -12.19 19.56
CA SER A 196 -3.11 -11.14 18.98
C SER A 196 -3.35 -9.81 19.72
N VAL A 197 -2.29 -9.13 20.14
CA VAL A 197 -2.39 -7.87 20.89
C VAL A 197 -1.51 -6.81 20.25
N VAL A 198 -2.11 -5.64 20.00
CA VAL A 198 -1.44 -4.46 19.45
C VAL A 198 -1.66 -3.27 20.38
N ALA A 199 -0.56 -2.75 20.95
CA ALA A 199 -0.60 -1.53 21.74
C ALA A 199 -0.20 -0.29 20.92
N SER A 200 -0.92 0.80 21.09
CA SER A 200 -0.75 2.00 20.27
C SER A 200 0.65 2.62 20.36
N HIS A 201 1.27 2.63 21.56
CA HIS A 201 2.61 3.16 21.79
C HIS A 201 3.71 2.38 21.06
N GLN A 202 3.46 1.12 20.69
CA GLN A 202 4.41 0.29 19.92
C GLN A 202 4.42 0.68 18.42
N ILE A 203 3.34 1.30 17.93
CA ILE A 203 3.23 1.75 16.54
C ILE A 203 3.73 3.19 16.41
N THR A 204 3.20 4.09 17.25
CA THR A 204 3.56 5.50 17.24
C THR A 204 3.43 6.12 18.63
N ARG A 205 4.36 7.00 18.98
CA ARG A 205 4.33 7.81 20.20
C ARG A 205 3.93 9.25 19.89
N GLU A 206 3.05 9.43 18.92
CA GLU A 206 2.47 10.71 18.60
C GLU A 206 1.18 10.97 19.41
N TRP A 207 0.87 12.23 19.66
CA TRP A 207 -0.38 12.64 20.29
C TRP A 207 -1.59 12.37 19.39
N ARG A 208 -2.82 12.73 19.78
CA ARG A 208 -4.11 12.54 19.10
C ARG A 208 -4.69 11.12 19.27
N GLU A 209 -5.66 11.06 20.18
CA GLU A 209 -6.30 9.82 20.61
C GLU A 209 -7.08 9.10 19.50
N TYR A 210 -7.76 9.85 18.60
CA TYR A 210 -8.55 9.24 17.52
C TYR A 210 -7.66 8.57 16.49
N GLU A 211 -6.66 9.30 15.99
CA GLU A 211 -5.75 8.79 14.95
C GLU A 211 -4.92 7.61 15.47
N ARG A 212 -4.45 7.67 16.72
CA ARG A 212 -3.75 6.54 17.35
C ARG A 212 -4.66 5.33 17.53
N THR A 213 -5.91 5.54 18.01
CA THR A 213 -6.87 4.45 18.19
C THR A 213 -7.22 3.81 16.85
N SER A 214 -7.47 4.62 15.80
CA SER A 214 -7.70 4.11 14.45
C SER A 214 -6.52 3.26 13.96
N THR A 215 -5.30 3.76 14.12
CA THR A 215 -4.08 3.06 13.68
C THR A 215 -3.88 1.73 14.42
N ALA A 216 -4.06 1.72 15.75
CA ALA A 216 -3.94 0.51 16.56
C ALA A 216 -5.01 -0.53 16.17
N VAL A 217 -6.25 -0.09 15.96
CA VAL A 217 -7.35 -0.96 15.53
C VAL A 217 -7.09 -1.55 14.14
N LEU A 218 -6.67 -0.73 13.17
CA LEU A 218 -6.37 -1.20 11.82
C LEU A 218 -5.19 -2.17 11.81
N SER A 219 -4.16 -1.91 12.63
CA SER A 219 -3.02 -2.82 12.79
C SER A 219 -3.45 -4.17 13.41
N ALA A 220 -4.25 -4.15 14.49
CA ALA A 220 -4.77 -5.35 15.12
C ALA A 220 -5.67 -6.16 14.15
N TYR A 221 -6.51 -5.46 13.38
CA TYR A 221 -7.41 -6.06 12.40
C TYR A 221 -6.70 -6.88 11.32
N VAL A 222 -5.48 -6.49 10.93
CA VAL A 222 -4.72 -7.18 9.88
C VAL A 222 -3.60 -8.06 10.41
N GLN A 223 -3.18 -7.91 11.68
CA GLN A 223 -2.00 -8.58 12.23
C GLN A 223 -2.05 -10.11 12.11
N PRO A 224 -3.15 -10.83 12.46
CA PRO A 224 -3.19 -12.29 12.32
C PRO A 224 -3.10 -12.76 10.86
N ILE A 225 -3.68 -12.01 9.93
CA ILE A 225 -3.65 -12.34 8.50
C ILE A 225 -2.24 -12.16 7.94
N ALA A 226 -1.65 -10.99 8.19
CA ALA A 226 -0.29 -10.67 7.77
C ALA A 226 0.73 -11.63 8.42
N GLY A 227 0.56 -11.93 9.71
CA GLY A 227 1.39 -12.88 10.43
C GLY A 227 1.40 -14.27 9.80
N ARG A 228 0.21 -14.85 9.60
CA ARG A 228 0.06 -16.17 8.95
C ARG A 228 0.63 -16.20 7.53
N TYR A 229 0.43 -15.13 6.77
CA TYR A 229 0.98 -15.01 5.42
C TYR A 229 2.51 -15.00 5.43
N LEU A 230 3.11 -14.12 6.24
CA LEU A 230 4.56 -13.99 6.34
C LEU A 230 5.23 -15.26 6.89
N GLU A 231 4.58 -15.95 7.84
CA GLU A 231 5.03 -17.26 8.34
C GLU A 231 5.07 -18.33 7.25
N ARG A 232 3.98 -18.43 6.45
CA ARG A 232 3.92 -19.38 5.33
C ARG A 232 4.97 -19.08 4.27
N LEU A 233 5.18 -17.81 3.96
CA LEU A 233 6.24 -17.38 3.04
C LEU A 233 7.63 -17.79 3.56
N GLN A 234 7.90 -17.49 4.83
CA GLN A 234 9.18 -17.84 5.46
C GLN A 234 9.39 -19.37 5.48
N ALA A 235 8.38 -20.13 5.87
CA ALA A 235 8.43 -21.60 5.88
C ALA A 235 8.61 -22.17 4.46
N GLY A 236 7.91 -21.64 3.46
CA GLY A 236 8.04 -22.06 2.06
C GLY A 236 9.45 -21.82 1.50
N LEU A 237 10.06 -20.69 1.83
CA LEU A 237 11.45 -20.38 1.45
C LEU A 237 12.45 -21.27 2.22
N ALA A 238 12.25 -21.48 3.52
CA ALA A 238 13.10 -22.37 4.33
C ALA A 238 13.06 -23.83 3.82
N GLY A 239 11.87 -24.32 3.43
CA GLY A 239 11.70 -25.64 2.79
C GLY A 239 12.43 -25.79 1.46
N ARG A 240 12.85 -24.67 0.83
CA ARG A 240 13.68 -24.61 -0.38
C ARG A 240 15.15 -24.30 -0.09
N ASN A 241 15.58 -24.50 1.16
CA ASN A 241 16.95 -24.24 1.64
C ASN A 241 17.39 -22.77 1.54
N PHE A 242 16.46 -21.82 1.59
CA PHE A 242 16.79 -20.39 1.66
C PHE A 242 17.55 -20.10 2.97
N GLY A 243 18.74 -19.57 2.85
CA GLY A 243 19.59 -19.17 4.01
C GLY A 243 20.03 -17.71 3.94
N GLY A 244 19.42 -16.92 3.06
CA GLY A 244 19.71 -15.50 2.89
C GLY A 244 18.96 -14.61 3.89
N GLN A 245 19.04 -13.30 3.66
CA GLN A 245 18.31 -12.29 4.43
C GLN A 245 16.97 -12.01 3.78
N LEU A 246 15.89 -12.11 4.55
CA LEU A 246 14.52 -11.84 4.10
C LEU A 246 14.01 -10.55 4.73
N TYR A 247 13.65 -9.61 3.89
CA TYR A 247 13.11 -8.30 4.24
C TYR A 247 11.74 -8.07 3.61
N VAL A 248 10.94 -7.23 4.27
CA VAL A 248 9.61 -6.84 3.80
C VAL A 248 9.59 -5.34 3.54
N MET A 249 9.07 -4.97 2.38
CA MET A 249 8.92 -3.58 1.96
C MET A 249 7.91 -2.85 2.85
N GLN A 250 8.25 -1.63 3.25
CA GLN A 250 7.46 -0.76 4.09
C GLN A 250 6.87 0.41 3.29
N SER A 251 5.86 1.06 3.86
CA SER A 251 5.20 2.25 3.27
C SER A 251 6.09 3.49 3.18
N ASN A 252 7.21 3.51 3.90
CA ASN A 252 8.18 4.62 3.97
C ASN A 252 9.31 4.53 2.94
N CYS A 253 9.17 3.71 1.90
CA CYS A 253 10.19 3.43 0.88
C CYS A 253 11.41 2.64 1.37
N GLY A 254 11.42 2.13 2.60
CA GLY A 254 12.46 1.25 3.14
C GLY A 254 12.00 -0.20 3.23
N VAL A 255 12.93 -1.07 3.56
CA VAL A 255 12.66 -2.47 3.94
C VAL A 255 12.91 -2.67 5.43
N ASP A 256 12.19 -3.59 6.07
CA ASP A 256 12.46 -3.99 7.44
C ASP A 256 12.48 -5.53 7.58
N SER A 257 12.97 -6.01 8.72
CA SER A 257 13.03 -7.44 9.00
C SER A 257 11.64 -8.07 9.08
N MET A 258 11.57 -9.36 8.78
CA MET A 258 10.35 -10.15 8.90
C MET A 258 9.73 -10.08 10.30
N SER A 259 10.57 -10.11 11.35
CA SER A 259 10.11 -10.06 12.74
C SER A 259 9.48 -8.72 13.12
N ALA A 260 10.11 -7.60 12.74
CA ALA A 260 9.57 -6.26 12.99
C ALA A 260 8.25 -6.04 12.25
N THR A 261 8.19 -6.44 10.96
CA THR A 261 6.99 -6.30 10.14
C THR A 261 5.80 -7.11 10.68
N ARG A 262 6.05 -8.31 11.22
CA ARG A 262 4.99 -9.12 11.85
C ARG A 262 4.43 -8.49 13.13
N GLN A 263 5.23 -7.72 13.85
CA GLN A 263 4.77 -7.00 15.04
C GLN A 263 3.88 -5.80 14.67
N ILE A 264 4.25 -5.06 13.61
CA ILE A 264 3.55 -3.84 13.19
C ILE A 264 3.19 -3.92 11.69
N PRO A 265 2.27 -4.80 11.30
CA PRO A 265 2.00 -5.06 9.87
C PRO A 265 1.35 -3.88 9.14
N ILE A 266 0.78 -2.92 9.85
CA ILE A 266 0.20 -1.72 9.25
C ILE A 266 1.24 -0.90 8.47
N THR A 267 2.53 -1.06 8.75
CA THR A 267 3.64 -0.43 8.01
C THR A 267 3.81 -0.98 6.59
N MET A 268 3.15 -2.09 6.24
CA MET A 268 3.11 -2.61 4.86
C MET A 268 2.06 -1.92 3.98
N VAL A 269 1.21 -1.05 4.53
CA VAL A 269 0.21 -0.32 3.74
C VAL A 269 0.92 0.45 2.63
N GLU A 270 0.43 0.39 1.38
CA GLU A 270 1.06 1.05 0.22
C GLU A 270 2.54 0.66 -0.06
N SER A 271 3.01 -0.51 0.38
CA SER A 271 4.41 -0.94 0.18
C SER A 271 4.78 -1.10 -1.30
N GLY A 272 3.88 -1.63 -2.14
CA GLY A 272 4.09 -1.74 -3.59
C GLY A 272 4.33 -0.38 -4.27
N PRO A 273 3.41 0.59 -4.15
CA PRO A 273 3.62 1.95 -4.66
C PRO A 273 4.86 2.63 -4.09
N ALA A 274 5.11 2.49 -2.79
CA ALA A 274 6.28 3.08 -2.14
C ALA A 274 7.59 2.61 -2.80
N SER A 275 7.70 1.33 -3.11
CA SER A 275 8.87 0.78 -3.80
C SER A 275 9.00 1.31 -5.23
N GLY A 276 7.89 1.43 -5.98
CA GLY A 276 7.88 1.98 -7.31
C GLY A 276 8.32 3.45 -7.35
N PHE A 277 7.85 4.25 -6.39
CA PHE A 277 8.25 5.67 -6.29
C PHE A 277 9.70 5.83 -5.84
N TRP A 278 10.18 4.98 -4.93
CA TRP A 278 11.60 4.92 -4.60
C TRP A 278 12.45 4.55 -5.83
N GLY A 279 12.01 3.54 -6.58
CA GLY A 279 12.65 3.18 -7.85
C GLY A 279 12.67 4.34 -8.85
N ALA A 280 11.60 5.13 -8.93
CA ALA A 280 11.54 6.31 -9.81
C ALA A 280 12.54 7.40 -9.38
N ALA A 281 12.74 7.60 -8.07
CA ALA A 281 13.75 8.51 -7.54
C ALA A 281 15.17 8.04 -7.90
N GLU A 282 15.46 6.75 -7.69
CA GLU A 282 16.74 6.15 -8.04
C GLU A 282 17.02 6.21 -9.54
N LEU A 283 16.01 5.89 -10.37
CA LEU A 283 16.12 6.03 -11.81
C LEU A 283 16.40 7.48 -12.22
N GLY A 284 15.69 8.44 -11.62
CA GLY A 284 15.91 9.87 -11.83
C GLY A 284 17.35 10.28 -11.52
N ARG A 285 17.92 9.73 -10.44
CA ARG A 285 19.34 9.95 -10.07
C ARG A 285 20.30 9.36 -11.09
N ILE A 286 20.06 8.11 -11.52
CA ILE A 286 20.90 7.41 -12.52
C ILE A 286 20.95 8.17 -13.84
N ILE A 287 19.83 8.73 -14.30
CA ILE A 287 19.75 9.45 -15.57
C ILE A 287 20.01 10.96 -15.43
N ASN A 288 20.46 11.41 -14.25
CA ASN A 288 20.69 12.82 -13.91
C ASN A 288 19.47 13.73 -14.13
N ARG A 289 18.30 13.26 -13.69
CA ARG A 289 16.99 13.94 -13.72
C ARG A 289 16.30 13.79 -12.36
N PRO A 290 16.78 14.47 -11.30
CA PRO A 290 16.33 14.20 -9.92
C PRO A 290 14.90 14.69 -9.61
N ASN A 291 14.31 15.52 -10.46
CA ASN A 291 12.92 15.98 -10.32
C ASN A 291 12.02 15.08 -11.18
N VAL A 292 11.19 14.28 -10.52
CA VAL A 292 10.38 13.26 -11.17
C VAL A 292 8.91 13.37 -10.75
N LEU A 293 8.02 13.35 -11.73
CA LEU A 293 6.63 12.95 -11.53
C LEU A 293 6.54 11.46 -11.82
N ALA A 294 6.31 10.67 -10.78
CA ALA A 294 6.19 9.22 -10.89
C ALA A 294 4.73 8.83 -11.06
N LEU A 295 4.46 7.94 -12.02
CA LEU A 295 3.11 7.47 -12.34
C LEU A 295 3.12 5.96 -12.52
N ASP A 296 2.44 5.26 -11.62
CA ASP A 296 2.18 3.83 -11.67
C ASP A 296 0.76 3.58 -12.17
N ILE A 297 0.60 2.86 -13.28
CA ILE A 297 -0.72 2.47 -13.78
C ILE A 297 -0.83 0.95 -13.76
N GLY A 298 -1.56 0.47 -12.77
CA GLY A 298 -1.89 -0.94 -12.61
C GLY A 298 -3.17 -1.37 -13.33
N GLY A 299 -3.67 -2.54 -12.98
CA GLY A 299 -4.95 -3.04 -13.49
C GLY A 299 -6.17 -2.29 -12.96
N THR A 300 -6.14 -1.87 -11.70
CA THR A 300 -7.30 -1.29 -11.00
C THR A 300 -7.17 0.21 -10.79
N THR A 301 -5.98 0.68 -10.44
CA THR A 301 -5.74 2.08 -10.03
C THR A 301 -4.56 2.68 -10.78
N ALA A 302 -4.53 4.01 -10.82
CA ALA A 302 -3.33 4.79 -11.11
C ALA A 302 -2.91 5.53 -9.84
N LYS A 303 -1.61 5.48 -9.55
CA LYS A 303 -0.99 6.14 -8.39
C LYS A 303 0.11 7.06 -8.87
N CYS A 304 0.20 8.24 -8.27
CA CYS A 304 1.27 9.19 -8.62
C CYS A 304 1.85 9.85 -7.37
N SER A 305 3.13 10.20 -7.48
CA SER A 305 3.89 10.91 -6.46
C SER A 305 4.83 11.91 -7.11
N LEU A 306 5.19 12.96 -6.37
CA LEU A 306 6.17 13.95 -6.79
C LEU A 306 7.47 13.72 -6.02
N ILE A 307 8.57 13.69 -6.73
CA ILE A 307 9.93 13.50 -6.23
C ILE A 307 10.71 14.76 -6.57
N GLU A 308 11.19 15.46 -5.56
CA GLU A 308 11.93 16.70 -5.72
C GLU A 308 13.39 16.49 -5.30
N ASN A 309 14.32 16.84 -6.19
CA ASN A 309 15.77 16.69 -5.96
C ASN A 309 16.19 15.26 -5.52
N GLY A 310 15.50 14.24 -6.05
CA GLY A 310 15.71 12.84 -5.72
C GLY A 310 15.12 12.40 -4.37
N HIS A 311 14.37 13.27 -3.68
CA HIS A 311 13.74 12.97 -2.39
C HIS A 311 12.27 12.61 -2.56
N VAL A 312 11.91 11.41 -2.13
CA VAL A 312 10.53 10.97 -2.01
C VAL A 312 9.95 11.51 -0.70
N LYS A 313 8.84 12.24 -0.79
CA LYS A 313 8.18 12.79 0.40
C LYS A 313 7.46 11.68 1.17
N ILE A 314 7.67 11.65 2.48
CA ILE A 314 6.98 10.77 3.41
C ILE A 314 6.04 11.60 4.29
N MET A 315 4.84 11.10 4.50
CA MET A 315 3.82 11.71 5.37
C MET A 315 3.46 10.78 6.52
N THR A 316 3.06 11.34 7.65
CA THR A 316 2.51 10.62 8.81
C THR A 316 1.00 10.84 8.97
N ASP A 317 0.38 11.57 8.04
CA ASP A 317 -1.07 11.86 8.00
C ASP A 317 -1.71 11.18 6.77
N TYR A 318 -1.65 9.86 6.74
CA TYR A 318 -2.25 9.06 5.67
C TYR A 318 -3.66 8.62 6.06
N TRP A 319 -4.60 8.67 5.10
CA TRP A 319 -6.00 8.31 5.29
C TRP A 319 -6.46 7.31 4.24
N ILE A 320 -6.77 6.11 4.67
CA ILE A 320 -7.33 5.09 3.78
C ILE A 320 -8.82 5.33 3.52
N GLY A 321 -9.27 5.16 2.28
CA GLY A 321 -10.68 5.27 1.90
C GLY A 321 -11.25 6.69 1.93
N ARG A 322 -10.40 7.72 2.04
CA ARG A 322 -10.84 9.12 2.02
C ARG A 322 -11.39 9.51 0.65
N SER A 323 -12.54 10.15 0.64
CA SER A 323 -13.19 10.68 -0.57
C SER A 323 -14.01 11.92 -0.24
N ARG A 324 -14.66 12.53 -1.23
CA ARG A 324 -15.61 13.64 -0.99
C ARG A 324 -16.82 13.21 -0.16
N LYS A 325 -17.15 11.92 -0.13
CA LYS A 325 -18.31 11.37 0.60
C LYS A 325 -17.97 10.89 2.00
N THR A 326 -16.71 10.52 2.28
CA THR A 326 -16.29 9.97 3.57
C THR A 326 -14.93 10.48 3.99
N SER A 327 -14.74 10.68 5.29
CA SER A 327 -13.45 11.10 5.86
C SER A 327 -12.39 9.99 5.77
N GLY A 328 -12.79 8.73 5.62
CA GLY A 328 -11.86 7.60 5.67
C GLY A 328 -11.32 7.34 7.08
N TYR A 329 -10.20 6.62 7.15
CA TYR A 329 -9.59 6.16 8.40
C TYR A 329 -8.12 6.60 8.46
N PRO A 330 -7.72 7.37 9.49
CA PRO A 330 -6.34 7.81 9.64
C PRO A 330 -5.43 6.66 10.04
N ILE A 331 -4.21 6.68 9.49
CA ILE A 331 -3.12 5.76 9.80
C ILE A 331 -1.88 6.58 10.11
N MET A 332 -1.40 6.51 11.34
CA MET A 332 -0.23 7.24 11.84
C MET A 332 1.04 6.39 11.71
N VAL A 333 1.38 6.01 10.50
CA VAL A 333 2.69 5.45 10.14
C VAL A 333 3.26 6.22 8.98
N PRO A 334 4.59 6.23 8.80
CA PRO A 334 5.21 6.87 7.64
C PRO A 334 4.76 6.20 6.35
N VAL A 335 4.09 6.96 5.49
CA VAL A 335 3.63 6.51 4.17
C VAL A 335 4.15 7.46 3.11
N VAL A 336 4.56 6.92 1.98
CA VAL A 336 4.90 7.73 0.82
C VAL A 336 3.75 8.67 0.44
N ASP A 337 4.07 9.93 0.18
CA ASP A 337 3.08 10.91 -0.26
C ASP A 337 2.61 10.58 -1.68
N LEU A 338 1.41 10.05 -1.80
CA LEU A 338 0.84 9.63 -3.07
C LEU A 338 -0.61 10.12 -3.25
N VAL A 339 -1.02 10.21 -4.50
CA VAL A 339 -2.42 10.35 -4.90
C VAL A 339 -2.81 9.11 -5.69
N GLU A 340 -3.88 8.48 -5.27
CA GLU A 340 -4.47 7.31 -5.92
C GLU A 340 -5.82 7.66 -6.52
N ILE A 341 -6.08 7.15 -7.73
CA ILE A 341 -7.37 7.24 -8.40
C ILE A 341 -7.80 5.87 -8.94
N GLY A 342 -9.11 5.59 -8.90
CA GLY A 342 -9.71 4.37 -9.47
C GLY A 342 -9.71 4.40 -11.01
N ASN A 343 -8.53 4.43 -11.61
CA ASN A 343 -8.34 4.51 -13.06
C ASN A 343 -7.11 3.69 -13.50
N GLY A 344 -7.34 2.45 -13.86
CA GLY A 344 -6.31 1.52 -14.35
C GLY A 344 -6.73 0.83 -15.64
N GLY A 345 -5.98 -0.17 -16.06
CA GLY A 345 -6.27 -0.93 -17.29
C GLY A 345 -7.63 -1.62 -17.29
N GLY A 346 -8.05 -2.13 -16.14
CA GLY A 346 -9.36 -2.79 -15.95
C GLY A 346 -10.51 -1.84 -15.60
N SER A 347 -10.30 -0.52 -15.61
CA SER A 347 -11.37 0.44 -15.34
C SER A 347 -12.48 0.33 -16.35
N ILE A 348 -13.70 0.10 -15.84
CA ILE A 348 -14.90 -0.16 -16.65
C ILE A 348 -15.42 1.15 -17.23
N ALA A 349 -15.68 1.14 -18.53
CA ALA A 349 -16.37 2.21 -19.22
C ALA A 349 -17.89 1.99 -19.16
N TRP A 350 -18.64 3.04 -18.86
CA TRP A 350 -20.10 2.99 -18.78
C TRP A 350 -20.72 4.32 -19.17
N VAL A 351 -21.96 4.27 -19.61
CA VAL A 351 -22.74 5.46 -20.01
C VAL A 351 -23.84 5.67 -18.98
N ASP A 352 -23.96 6.88 -18.46
CA ASP A 352 -25.01 7.22 -17.51
C ASP A 352 -26.37 7.45 -18.19
N ASP A 353 -27.41 7.75 -17.38
CA ASP A 353 -28.77 7.97 -17.89
C ASP A 353 -28.90 9.25 -18.71
N PHE A 354 -27.92 10.13 -18.66
CA PHE A 354 -27.84 11.37 -19.46
C PHE A 354 -27.02 11.21 -20.74
N GLY A 355 -26.59 9.99 -21.08
CA GLY A 355 -25.79 9.70 -22.26
C GLY A 355 -24.32 10.12 -22.14
N LYS A 356 -23.81 10.36 -20.92
CA LYS A 356 -22.40 10.74 -20.71
C LYS A 356 -21.54 9.51 -20.45
N LEU A 357 -20.42 9.42 -21.17
CA LEU A 357 -19.42 8.37 -21.00
C LEU A 357 -18.57 8.62 -19.74
N HIS A 358 -18.38 7.58 -18.95
CA HIS A 358 -17.53 7.54 -17.77
C HIS A 358 -16.54 6.38 -17.85
N VAL A 359 -15.39 6.50 -17.15
CA VAL A 359 -14.39 5.43 -16.99
C VAL A 359 -14.01 5.32 -15.53
N GLY A 360 -14.17 4.11 -14.97
CA GLY A 360 -14.01 3.88 -13.55
C GLY A 360 -15.15 4.50 -12.70
N PRO A 361 -15.04 4.58 -11.36
CA PRO A 361 -13.96 3.97 -10.55
C PRO A 361 -14.05 2.45 -10.44
N ARG A 362 -15.16 1.81 -10.91
CA ARG A 362 -15.30 0.35 -10.93
C ARG A 362 -14.25 -0.28 -11.86
N SER A 363 -13.67 -1.39 -11.41
CA SER A 363 -12.72 -2.18 -12.19
C SER A 363 -13.23 -3.59 -12.39
N ALA A 364 -12.93 -4.17 -13.55
CA ALA A 364 -13.18 -5.58 -13.85
C ALA A 364 -12.25 -6.52 -13.05
N GLY A 365 -11.23 -5.98 -12.39
CA GLY A 365 -10.26 -6.76 -11.61
C GLY A 365 -9.45 -7.74 -12.47
N ALA A 366 -8.97 -8.80 -11.83
CA ALA A 366 -8.29 -9.91 -12.50
C ALA A 366 -9.26 -10.97 -12.99
N MET A 367 -10.37 -11.16 -12.26
CA MET A 367 -11.43 -12.11 -12.57
C MET A 367 -12.79 -11.41 -12.38
N PRO A 368 -13.65 -11.39 -13.41
CA PRO A 368 -13.44 -11.98 -14.74
C PRO A 368 -12.41 -11.21 -15.59
N GLY A 369 -12.03 -9.99 -15.20
CA GLY A 369 -11.09 -9.13 -15.91
C GLY A 369 -11.68 -8.40 -17.11
N PRO A 370 -10.86 -7.68 -17.89
CA PRO A 370 -11.20 -7.12 -19.18
C PRO A 370 -11.83 -8.14 -20.14
N ALA A 371 -12.72 -7.70 -21.02
CA ALA A 371 -13.34 -8.58 -22.01
C ALA A 371 -12.30 -9.34 -22.86
N SER A 372 -11.19 -8.66 -23.17
CA SER A 372 -10.05 -9.23 -23.90
C SER A 372 -9.36 -10.42 -23.24
N TYR A 373 -9.54 -10.64 -21.93
CA TYR A 373 -8.87 -11.77 -21.26
C TYR A 373 -9.53 -13.12 -21.57
N GLY A 374 -10.74 -13.14 -22.15
CA GLY A 374 -11.46 -14.37 -22.46
C GLY A 374 -11.87 -15.17 -21.22
N ARG A 375 -11.93 -14.54 -20.04
CA ARG A 375 -12.27 -15.16 -18.74
C ARG A 375 -13.72 -14.84 -18.30
N GLY A 376 -14.59 -14.47 -19.24
CA GLY A 376 -16.00 -14.13 -18.97
C GLY A 376 -16.29 -12.65 -18.68
N GLY A 377 -15.31 -11.78 -18.81
CA GLY A 377 -15.52 -10.32 -18.76
C GLY A 377 -16.41 -9.86 -19.91
N THR A 378 -17.40 -9.02 -19.61
CA THR A 378 -18.37 -8.53 -20.62
C THR A 378 -18.39 -7.00 -20.75
N GLU A 379 -17.85 -6.28 -19.77
CA GLU A 379 -17.83 -4.81 -19.78
C GLU A 379 -16.56 -4.29 -20.47
N ALA A 380 -16.71 -3.20 -21.25
CA ALA A 380 -15.57 -2.56 -21.91
C ALA A 380 -14.66 -1.90 -20.87
N THR A 381 -13.35 -2.10 -21.00
CA THR A 381 -12.35 -1.50 -20.11
C THR A 381 -11.34 -0.64 -20.85
N THR A 382 -10.49 0.09 -20.12
CA THR A 382 -9.38 0.84 -20.70
C THR A 382 -8.42 -0.08 -21.47
N THR A 383 -8.20 -1.32 -21.03
CA THR A 383 -7.38 -2.32 -21.74
C THR A 383 -8.02 -2.70 -23.07
N ASP A 384 -9.33 -2.98 -23.09
CA ASP A 384 -10.05 -3.33 -24.32
C ASP A 384 -10.02 -2.19 -25.34
N ALA A 385 -10.17 -0.94 -24.88
CA ALA A 385 -10.05 0.25 -25.71
C ALA A 385 -8.63 0.40 -26.32
N ASN A 386 -7.57 0.16 -25.54
CA ASN A 386 -6.20 0.21 -26.04
C ASN A 386 -5.89 -0.92 -27.04
N LEU A 387 -6.46 -2.11 -26.85
CA LEU A 387 -6.39 -3.22 -27.84
C LEU A 387 -7.09 -2.86 -29.14
N ALA A 388 -8.32 -2.35 -29.09
CA ALA A 388 -9.08 -1.94 -30.28
C ALA A 388 -8.38 -0.82 -31.07
N LEU A 389 -7.64 0.06 -30.38
CA LEU A 389 -6.84 1.13 -30.99
C LEU A 389 -5.45 0.66 -31.49
N GLY A 390 -5.11 -0.62 -31.36
CA GLY A 390 -3.83 -1.18 -31.77
C GLY A 390 -2.63 -0.72 -30.94
N ARG A 391 -2.84 -0.21 -29.73
CA ARG A 391 -1.77 0.20 -28.80
C ARG A 391 -1.17 -0.98 -28.05
N ILE A 392 -1.93 -2.06 -27.95
CA ILE A 392 -1.49 -3.36 -27.40
C ILE A 392 -1.53 -4.36 -28.55
N ASP A 393 -0.46 -5.10 -28.72
CA ASP A 393 -0.41 -6.20 -29.69
C ASP A 393 -1.27 -7.38 -29.18
N LYS A 394 -2.32 -7.72 -29.95
CA LYS A 394 -3.26 -8.78 -29.60
C LYS A 394 -2.61 -10.17 -29.53
N ASP A 395 -1.53 -10.38 -30.30
CA ASP A 395 -0.83 -11.66 -30.44
C ASP A 395 0.34 -11.77 -29.44
N TYR A 396 0.75 -10.66 -28.83
CA TYR A 396 1.82 -10.62 -27.83
C TYR A 396 1.39 -9.97 -26.50
N PHE A 397 0.11 -10.10 -26.17
CA PHE A 397 -0.44 -9.52 -24.94
C PHE A 397 0.14 -10.22 -23.69
N CYS A 398 0.55 -9.44 -22.68
CA CYS A 398 1.25 -9.93 -21.49
C CYS A 398 2.48 -10.81 -21.81
N GLY A 399 3.24 -10.44 -22.84
CA GLY A 399 4.40 -11.22 -23.27
C GLY A 399 4.04 -12.57 -23.91
N GLY A 400 2.84 -12.66 -24.52
CA GLY A 400 2.32 -13.88 -25.14
C GLY A 400 1.61 -14.83 -24.17
N ALA A 401 1.47 -14.46 -22.89
CA ALA A 401 0.78 -15.28 -21.89
C ALA A 401 -0.76 -15.27 -22.06
N ILE A 402 -1.32 -14.25 -22.69
CA ILE A 402 -2.74 -14.11 -22.97
C ILE A 402 -2.94 -13.90 -24.46
N SER A 403 -3.82 -14.70 -25.08
CA SER A 403 -4.35 -14.42 -26.42
C SER A 403 -5.58 -13.55 -26.27
N ALA A 404 -5.57 -12.35 -26.86
CA ALA A 404 -6.66 -11.41 -26.69
C ALA A 404 -7.93 -11.87 -27.45
N ASP A 405 -9.06 -11.97 -26.74
CA ASP A 405 -10.38 -12.22 -27.36
C ASP A 405 -10.94 -10.94 -27.99
N MET A 406 -10.58 -10.69 -29.25
CA MET A 406 -11.01 -9.50 -29.98
C MET A 406 -12.53 -9.50 -30.28
N LYS A 407 -13.20 -10.67 -30.29
CA LYS A 407 -14.66 -10.71 -30.45
C LYS A 407 -15.37 -10.21 -29.21
N ALA A 408 -14.87 -10.59 -28.03
CA ALA A 408 -15.37 -10.08 -26.76
C ALA A 408 -15.12 -8.57 -26.64
N VAL A 409 -13.93 -8.06 -27.07
CA VAL A 409 -13.61 -6.63 -27.15
C VAL A 409 -14.61 -5.89 -28.03
N ASP A 410 -14.83 -6.37 -29.24
CA ASP A 410 -15.77 -5.75 -30.19
C ASP A 410 -17.21 -5.72 -29.65
N THR A 411 -17.63 -6.78 -28.97
CA THR A 411 -18.97 -6.85 -28.35
C THR A 411 -19.10 -5.86 -27.21
N ALA A 412 -18.09 -5.77 -26.34
CA ALA A 412 -18.10 -4.87 -25.19
C ALA A 412 -18.10 -3.40 -25.62
N LEU A 413 -17.23 -3.04 -26.57
CA LEU A 413 -17.17 -1.68 -27.14
C LEU A 413 -18.44 -1.33 -27.93
N GLY A 414 -19.03 -2.31 -28.64
CA GLY A 414 -20.28 -2.13 -29.36
C GLY A 414 -21.42 -1.64 -28.46
N ARG A 415 -21.58 -2.20 -27.26
CA ARG A 415 -22.59 -1.74 -26.29
C ARG A 415 -22.42 -0.27 -25.88
N ILE A 416 -21.19 0.19 -25.74
CA ILE A 416 -20.89 1.60 -25.44
C ILE A 416 -21.20 2.48 -26.67
N ALA A 417 -20.75 2.04 -27.85
CA ALA A 417 -20.95 2.73 -29.13
C ALA A 417 -22.44 2.92 -29.46
N ASP A 418 -23.23 1.86 -29.31
CA ASP A 418 -24.69 1.87 -29.56
C ASP A 418 -25.41 2.86 -28.63
N ARG A 419 -25.04 2.90 -27.33
CA ARG A 419 -25.61 3.85 -26.35
C ARG A 419 -25.26 5.31 -26.67
N LEU A 420 -24.09 5.54 -27.25
CA LEU A 420 -23.61 6.89 -27.59
C LEU A 420 -23.97 7.32 -29.02
N GLY A 421 -24.43 6.40 -29.87
CA GLY A 421 -24.71 6.66 -31.30
C GLY A 421 -23.44 6.94 -32.11
N ILE A 422 -22.32 6.32 -31.81
CA ILE A 422 -21.01 6.51 -32.46
C ILE A 422 -20.41 5.15 -32.88
N ASP A 423 -19.35 5.18 -33.69
CA ASP A 423 -18.64 3.94 -34.01
C ASP A 423 -17.75 3.42 -32.86
N ARG A 424 -17.34 2.15 -32.94
CA ARG A 424 -16.57 1.46 -31.88
C ARG A 424 -15.19 2.08 -31.66
N ILE A 425 -14.55 2.56 -32.71
CA ILE A 425 -13.21 3.17 -32.59
C ILE A 425 -13.33 4.54 -31.93
N GLU A 426 -14.37 5.32 -32.23
CA GLU A 426 -14.64 6.56 -31.50
C GLU A 426 -15.00 6.30 -30.03
N ALA A 427 -15.76 5.25 -29.73
CA ALA A 427 -16.01 4.84 -28.34
C ALA A 427 -14.69 4.49 -27.61
N ALA A 428 -13.81 3.71 -28.23
CA ALA A 428 -12.50 3.38 -27.69
C ALA A 428 -11.61 4.62 -27.47
N ARG A 429 -11.60 5.55 -28.42
CA ARG A 429 -10.90 6.85 -28.28
C ARG A 429 -11.47 7.68 -27.13
N GLY A 430 -12.80 7.71 -26.98
CA GLY A 430 -13.50 8.37 -25.88
C GLY A 430 -13.09 7.81 -24.52
N ILE A 431 -13.06 6.48 -24.38
CA ILE A 431 -12.64 5.78 -23.16
C ILE A 431 -11.21 6.18 -22.77
N VAL A 432 -10.26 6.10 -23.70
CA VAL A 432 -8.86 6.44 -23.42
C VAL A 432 -8.71 7.93 -23.11
N ARG A 433 -9.44 8.81 -23.77
CA ARG A 433 -9.40 10.26 -23.50
C ARG A 433 -9.88 10.59 -22.10
N ILE A 434 -10.97 9.95 -21.62
CA ILE A 434 -11.47 10.13 -20.26
C ILE A 434 -10.48 9.56 -19.24
N ALA A 435 -9.94 8.37 -19.50
CA ALA A 435 -8.91 7.77 -18.64
C ALA A 435 -7.71 8.71 -18.49
N ASN A 436 -7.21 9.29 -19.60
CA ASN A 436 -6.12 10.27 -19.57
C ASN A 436 -6.49 11.52 -18.77
N SER A 437 -7.70 12.07 -18.95
CA SER A 437 -8.17 13.25 -18.22
C SER A 437 -8.19 13.01 -16.71
N ASN A 438 -8.63 11.82 -16.27
CA ASN A 438 -8.61 11.44 -14.86
C ASN A 438 -7.18 11.39 -14.31
N MET A 439 -6.24 10.80 -15.06
CA MET A 439 -4.82 10.72 -14.67
C MET A 439 -4.14 12.09 -14.66
N ILE A 440 -4.46 12.98 -15.62
CA ILE A 440 -3.99 14.37 -15.63
C ILE A 440 -4.42 15.09 -14.35
N ASN A 441 -5.68 14.90 -13.93
CA ASN A 441 -6.17 15.51 -12.70
C ASN A 441 -5.39 14.98 -11.47
N ALA A 442 -5.07 13.68 -11.43
CA ALA A 442 -4.25 13.12 -10.34
C ALA A 442 -2.83 13.73 -10.34
N LEU A 443 -2.19 13.85 -11.50
CA LEU A 443 -0.86 14.49 -11.63
C LEU A 443 -0.90 15.97 -11.22
N LYS A 444 -1.98 16.69 -11.54
CA LYS A 444 -2.17 18.08 -11.07
C LYS A 444 -2.31 18.16 -9.55
N LEU A 445 -2.93 17.18 -8.90
CA LEU A 445 -3.05 17.13 -7.43
C LEU A 445 -1.70 17.00 -6.72
N VAL A 446 -0.73 16.29 -7.30
CA VAL A 446 0.62 16.16 -6.71
C VAL A 446 1.57 17.26 -7.15
N SER A 447 1.26 18.03 -8.20
CA SER A 447 2.11 19.09 -8.75
C SER A 447 1.48 20.48 -8.60
N LEU A 448 0.66 20.92 -9.53
CA LEU A 448 0.10 22.29 -9.61
C LEU A 448 -0.62 22.70 -8.32
N ASN A 449 -1.44 21.81 -7.75
CA ASN A 449 -2.17 22.12 -6.53
C ASN A 449 -1.26 22.27 -5.28
N ARG A 450 0.01 21.88 -5.41
CA ARG A 450 1.04 22.01 -4.38
C ARG A 450 2.07 23.09 -4.72
N GLY A 451 1.86 23.84 -5.80
CA GLY A 451 2.73 24.96 -6.22
C GLY A 451 3.91 24.54 -7.09
N TYR A 452 3.95 23.30 -7.59
CA TYR A 452 5.00 22.83 -8.49
C TYR A 452 4.58 22.94 -9.96
N ASP A 453 5.49 23.39 -10.82
CA ASP A 453 5.28 23.38 -12.27
C ASP A 453 5.66 22.02 -12.85
N PRO A 454 4.73 21.28 -13.46
CA PRO A 454 5.03 19.97 -14.06
C PRO A 454 6.12 20.00 -15.13
N ARG A 455 6.34 21.16 -15.78
CA ARG A 455 7.33 21.35 -16.83
C ARG A 455 8.78 21.22 -16.33
N ASP A 456 8.99 21.38 -15.03
CA ASP A 456 10.30 21.25 -14.37
C ASP A 456 10.64 19.81 -14.02
N PHE A 457 9.71 18.88 -14.28
CA PHE A 457 9.85 17.47 -13.90
C PHE A 457 9.96 16.57 -15.14
N THR A 458 10.54 15.38 -14.92
CA THR A 458 10.51 14.26 -15.85
C THR A 458 9.38 13.32 -15.46
N LEU A 459 8.50 12.94 -16.40
CA LEU A 459 7.48 11.92 -16.14
C LEU A 459 8.12 10.54 -16.23
N VAL A 460 8.16 9.81 -15.13
CA VAL A 460 8.54 8.39 -15.09
C VAL A 460 7.26 7.56 -14.96
N ALA A 461 6.90 6.85 -16.04
CA ALA A 461 5.68 6.07 -16.11
C ALA A 461 5.99 4.57 -16.10
N PHE A 462 5.37 3.85 -15.17
CA PHE A 462 5.57 2.42 -14.97
C PHE A 462 4.24 1.72 -14.61
N GLY A 463 4.29 0.45 -14.18
CA GLY A 463 3.14 -0.42 -14.11
C GLY A 463 2.76 -0.99 -15.47
N GLY A 464 1.81 -1.91 -15.52
CA GLY A 464 1.39 -2.58 -16.75
C GLY A 464 0.78 -1.65 -17.80
N GLY A 465 0.19 -0.53 -17.37
CA GLY A 465 -0.48 0.46 -18.23
C GLY A 465 0.32 1.74 -18.49
N GLY A 466 1.38 2.00 -17.75
CA GLY A 466 2.04 3.31 -17.71
C GLY A 466 2.50 3.83 -19.07
N GLY A 467 3.19 3.00 -19.82
CA GLY A 467 3.76 3.38 -21.12
C GLY A 467 2.72 3.80 -22.19
N MET A 468 1.49 3.26 -22.11
CA MET A 468 0.44 3.52 -23.09
C MET A 468 -0.17 4.93 -22.98
N HIS A 469 -0.06 5.54 -21.81
CA HIS A 469 -0.66 6.83 -21.50
C HIS A 469 0.36 7.96 -21.38
N ALA A 470 1.61 7.63 -21.06
CA ALA A 470 2.65 8.56 -20.62
C ALA A 470 2.86 9.77 -21.54
N VAL A 471 2.97 9.55 -22.86
CA VAL A 471 3.21 10.64 -23.83
C VAL A 471 2.03 11.60 -23.93
N ALA A 472 0.79 11.06 -23.94
CA ALA A 472 -0.40 11.90 -23.97
C ALA A 472 -0.54 12.77 -22.72
N LEU A 473 -0.23 12.20 -21.53
CA LEU A 473 -0.26 12.93 -20.26
C LEU A 473 0.82 14.02 -20.22
N ALA A 474 2.04 13.68 -20.64
CA ALA A 474 3.15 14.62 -20.70
C ALA A 474 2.87 15.79 -21.65
N SER A 475 2.32 15.51 -22.83
CA SER A 475 1.95 16.53 -23.82
C SER A 475 0.94 17.53 -23.24
N GLU A 476 -0.09 17.05 -22.55
CA GLU A 476 -1.12 17.90 -21.96
C GLU A 476 -0.60 18.76 -20.80
N LEU A 477 0.36 18.23 -20.02
CA LEU A 477 0.99 18.95 -18.91
C LEU A 477 2.20 19.78 -19.32
N GLY A 478 2.60 19.75 -20.60
CA GLY A 478 3.80 20.43 -21.09
C GLY A 478 5.11 19.84 -20.62
N ILE A 479 5.11 18.60 -20.13
CA ILE A 479 6.30 17.88 -19.67
C ILE A 479 7.14 17.46 -20.87
N ARG A 480 8.42 17.83 -20.89
CA ARG A 480 9.32 17.63 -22.04
C ARG A 480 9.97 16.25 -22.08
N ASN A 481 10.16 15.66 -20.91
CA ASN A 481 10.90 14.39 -20.76
C ASN A 481 9.98 13.31 -20.22
N VAL A 482 9.89 12.20 -20.95
CA VAL A 482 9.14 11.00 -20.54
C VAL A 482 10.10 9.83 -20.50
N VAL A 483 10.07 9.07 -19.41
CA VAL A 483 10.86 7.86 -19.22
C VAL A 483 9.92 6.70 -18.94
N VAL A 484 10.01 5.65 -19.74
CA VAL A 484 9.37 4.36 -19.49
C VAL A 484 10.48 3.35 -19.28
N PRO A 485 10.68 2.82 -18.06
CA PRO A 485 11.72 1.85 -17.80
C PRO A 485 11.52 0.57 -18.63
N ARG A 486 12.62 -0.08 -19.05
CA ARG A 486 12.53 -1.36 -19.80
C ARG A 486 11.72 -2.43 -19.05
N GLY A 487 11.82 -2.48 -17.72
CA GLY A 487 11.04 -3.35 -16.84
C GLY A 487 9.82 -2.67 -16.23
N ALA A 488 9.14 -1.75 -16.95
CA ALA A 488 8.04 -0.95 -16.42
C ALA A 488 6.96 -1.77 -15.69
N SER A 489 6.62 -2.95 -16.19
CA SER A 489 5.58 -3.82 -15.61
C SER A 489 5.97 -4.53 -14.30
N VAL A 490 7.25 -4.50 -13.92
CA VAL A 490 7.80 -5.10 -12.69
C VAL A 490 8.64 -4.07 -11.92
N PHE A 491 8.40 -2.79 -12.17
CA PHE A 491 9.26 -1.71 -11.69
C PHE A 491 9.22 -1.54 -10.17
N SER A 492 8.08 -1.82 -9.52
CA SER A 492 7.98 -1.84 -8.06
C SER A 492 8.95 -2.87 -7.45
N ALA A 493 9.03 -4.09 -7.99
CA ALA A 493 9.99 -5.08 -7.53
C ALA A 493 11.45 -4.63 -7.78
N TRP A 494 11.73 -3.92 -8.90
CA TRP A 494 13.03 -3.32 -9.12
C TRP A 494 13.35 -2.23 -8.08
N GLY A 495 12.38 -1.39 -7.73
CA GLY A 495 12.53 -0.36 -6.70
C GLY A 495 12.85 -0.94 -5.32
N MET A 496 12.30 -2.11 -4.96
CA MET A 496 12.64 -2.82 -3.72
C MET A 496 14.10 -3.24 -3.66
N MET A 497 14.70 -3.59 -4.81
CA MET A 497 16.12 -3.92 -4.88
C MET A 497 17.03 -2.73 -4.59
N MET A 498 16.52 -1.53 -4.78
CA MET A 498 17.22 -0.27 -4.52
C MET A 498 16.96 0.28 -3.11
N SER A 499 16.05 -0.34 -2.35
CA SER A 499 15.69 0.13 -1.01
C SER A 499 16.70 -0.34 0.04
N ASP A 500 16.91 0.51 1.04
CA ASP A 500 17.71 0.22 2.23
C ASP A 500 16.84 -0.09 3.44
N LEU A 501 17.45 -0.63 4.50
CA LEU A 501 16.79 -0.76 5.80
C LEU A 501 16.43 0.62 6.34
N ARG A 502 15.14 0.83 6.62
CA ARG A 502 14.65 2.11 7.13
C ARG A 502 13.64 1.90 8.25
N ARG A 503 13.92 2.53 9.39
CA ARG A 503 12.98 2.67 10.51
C ARG A 503 12.84 4.14 10.84
N ASP A 504 11.60 4.58 10.99
CA ASP A 504 11.28 5.95 11.42
C ASP A 504 10.71 5.89 12.84
N TYR A 505 11.19 6.76 13.70
CA TYR A 505 10.74 6.89 15.09
C TYR A 505 10.15 8.26 15.31
N PHE A 506 8.96 8.30 15.88
CA PHE A 506 8.24 9.53 16.16
C PHE A 506 7.85 9.58 17.63
N VAL A 507 8.08 10.73 18.25
CA VAL A 507 7.63 10.98 19.62
C VAL A 507 7.13 12.42 19.74
N THR A 508 5.99 12.59 20.42
CA THR A 508 5.50 13.92 20.81
C THR A 508 6.05 14.28 22.17
N ARG A 509 6.76 15.40 22.24
CA ARG A 509 7.21 16.04 23.50
C ARG A 509 6.67 17.45 23.56
N LEU A 510 5.92 17.75 24.61
CA LEU A 510 5.45 19.10 24.87
C LEU A 510 6.48 19.81 25.74
N ALA A 511 7.03 20.92 25.25
CA ALA A 511 8.03 21.70 25.95
C ALA A 511 7.74 23.20 25.82
N ASP A 512 8.07 23.98 26.85
CA ASP A 512 8.07 25.43 26.77
C ASP A 512 9.39 25.90 26.13
N LEU A 513 9.29 26.44 24.92
CA LEU A 513 10.46 26.88 24.15
C LEU A 513 11.16 28.10 24.73
N ARG A 514 10.54 28.78 25.70
CA ARG A 514 11.12 29.99 26.35
C ARG A 514 12.18 29.67 27.39
N GLN A 515 12.29 28.43 27.87
CA GLN A 515 13.18 28.04 28.97
C GLN A 515 14.14 26.91 28.55
N GLY A 516 15.14 27.21 27.73
CA GLY A 516 16.27 26.30 27.51
C GLY A 516 15.88 24.95 26.89
N ALA A 517 14.92 24.90 25.98
CA ALA A 517 14.39 23.70 25.36
C ALA A 517 15.42 22.83 24.61
N ALA A 518 16.58 23.39 24.24
CA ALA A 518 17.62 22.70 23.48
C ALA A 518 18.09 21.39 24.17
N ALA A 519 18.43 21.47 25.45
CA ALA A 519 18.86 20.29 26.21
C ALA A 519 17.76 19.22 26.35
N GLY A 520 16.49 19.65 26.43
CA GLY A 520 15.34 18.76 26.44
C GLY A 520 15.13 18.07 25.09
N ILE A 521 15.39 18.76 23.98
CA ILE A 521 15.31 18.20 22.62
C ILE A 521 16.45 17.19 22.41
N GLU A 522 17.69 17.52 22.81
CA GLU A 522 18.84 16.61 22.73
C GLU A 522 18.60 15.32 23.52
N ALA A 523 17.99 15.41 24.70
CA ALA A 523 17.65 14.23 25.51
C ALA A 523 16.67 13.28 24.80
N VAL A 524 15.72 13.80 24.01
CA VAL A 524 14.78 12.98 23.22
C VAL A 524 15.50 12.18 22.12
N PHE A 525 16.57 12.73 21.53
CA PHE A 525 17.36 12.01 20.52
C PHE A 525 18.33 11.00 21.13
N ALA A 526 18.58 11.08 22.42
CA ALA A 526 19.41 10.12 23.15
C ALA A 526 18.63 8.90 23.67
N GLU A 527 17.30 9.03 23.83
CA GLU A 527 16.37 7.91 24.14
C GLU A 527 16.20 6.99 22.92
#